data_b26fcd33a3643e39857b0917f9495124
#
_entry.id   b26fcd33a3643e39857b0917f9495124
#
_cell.length_a   1.000
_cell.length_b   1.000
_cell.length_c   1.000
_cell.angle_alpha   90.00
_cell.angle_beta   90.00
_cell.angle_gamma   90.00
#
_symmetry.space_group_name_H-M   'P 1'
#
loop_
_entity.id
_entity.type
_entity.pdbx_description
1 polymer ?
#
loop_
_entity_poly.entity_id
_entity_poly.type
_entity_poly.pdbx_seq_one_letter_code
_entity_poly.pdbx_strand_id
1 'polypeptide(L)'
;MFLRKEKGAANLFSYFLYIFVSIAILSSILYMVQDTIEKNQEKYNFDQMIENIDLISNTFQEVSKSRFSAKEITIYNPEVLEIDCNQNEIRGEIIFNSEIRDDQLVTIKDIEVSKESNRAYFKKTINNNSQINIDCNLVNLNQGQTNYVFSYQDYNLDENKIIIEIELLDFNKSEE
;
A
#
# COMPACT_ATOMS: atom_id res chain seq x y z
N MET A 1 -6.26 -16.14 70.74
CA MET A 1 -7.09 -15.52 69.69
C MET A 1 -6.29 -14.79 68.61
N PHE A 2 -5.02 -15.09 68.36
CA PHE A 2 -4.11 -14.42 67.40
C PHE A 2 -3.89 -15.19 66.11
N LEU A 3 -4.10 -16.49 66.06
CA LEU A 3 -3.79 -17.32 64.90
C LEU A 3 -4.79 -17.24 63.71
N ARG A 4 -5.94 -16.56 63.89
CA ARG A 4 -6.96 -16.42 62.83
C ARG A 4 -6.70 -15.25 61.87
N LYS A 5 -5.92 -14.24 62.29
CA LYS A 5 -5.60 -13.07 61.47
C LYS A 5 -4.51 -13.33 60.40
N GLU A 6 -3.55 -14.20 60.67
CA GLU A 6 -2.47 -14.51 59.72
C GLU A 6 -2.92 -15.28 58.50
N LYS A 7 -3.91 -16.17 58.63
CA LYS A 7 -4.49 -16.90 57.49
C LYS A 7 -5.22 -16.02 56.49
N GLY A 8 -5.83 -14.94 56.98
CA GLY A 8 -6.51 -13.95 56.10
C GLY A 8 -5.53 -13.10 55.26
N ALA A 9 -4.42 -12.69 55.87
CA ALA A 9 -3.41 -11.88 55.21
C ALA A 9 -2.64 -12.71 54.16
N ALA A 10 -2.32 -13.96 54.44
CA ALA A 10 -1.68 -14.86 53.47
C ALA A 10 -2.56 -15.15 52.28
N ASN A 11 -3.88 -15.30 52.45
CA ASN A 11 -4.81 -15.49 51.35
C ASN A 11 -4.94 -14.23 50.46
N LEU A 12 -4.98 -13.04 51.10
CA LEU A 12 -4.97 -11.76 50.37
C LEU A 12 -3.70 -11.58 49.53
N PHE A 13 -2.55 -11.88 50.10
CA PHE A 13 -1.27 -11.79 49.39
C PHE A 13 -1.20 -12.75 48.19
N SER A 14 -1.67 -13.99 48.37
CA SER A 14 -1.76 -14.97 47.29
C SER A 14 -2.69 -14.48 46.15
N TYR A 15 -3.77 -13.82 46.49
CA TYR A 15 -4.72 -13.27 45.52
C TYR A 15 -4.08 -12.14 44.68
N PHE A 16 -3.35 -11.23 45.34
CA PHE A 16 -2.62 -10.17 44.66
C PHE A 16 -1.53 -10.74 43.77
N LEU A 17 -0.79 -11.72 44.23
CA LEU A 17 0.24 -12.40 43.43
C LEU A 17 -0.36 -13.03 42.15
N TYR A 18 -1.52 -13.66 42.29
CA TYR A 18 -2.21 -14.27 41.14
C TYR A 18 -2.64 -13.23 40.10
N ILE A 19 -3.14 -12.07 40.53
CA ILE A 19 -3.50 -10.96 39.66
C ILE A 19 -2.27 -10.42 38.94
N PHE A 20 -1.17 -10.19 39.64
CA PHE A 20 0.07 -9.69 39.04
C PHE A 20 0.63 -10.65 37.97
N VAL A 21 0.66 -11.95 38.26
CA VAL A 21 1.12 -12.96 37.31
C VAL A 21 0.20 -13.01 36.09
N SER A 22 -1.12 -12.92 36.28
CA SER A 22 -2.08 -12.91 35.20
C SER A 22 -1.93 -11.69 34.29
N ILE A 23 -1.70 -10.51 34.86
CA ILE A 23 -1.45 -9.27 34.11
C ILE A 23 -0.13 -9.38 33.33
N ALA A 24 0.93 -9.93 33.92
CA ALA A 24 2.22 -10.10 33.26
C ALA A 24 2.11 -11.04 32.05
N ILE A 25 1.39 -12.16 32.20
CA ILE A 25 1.15 -13.10 31.09
C ILE A 25 0.33 -12.43 29.98
N LEU A 26 -0.77 -11.76 30.32
CA LEU A 26 -1.60 -11.03 29.37
C LEU A 26 -0.81 -9.96 28.60
N SER A 27 0.04 -9.20 29.29
CA SER A 27 0.88 -8.17 28.68
C SER A 27 1.88 -8.77 27.69
N SER A 28 2.47 -9.93 28.05
CA SER A 28 3.41 -10.63 27.17
C SER A 28 2.71 -11.15 25.89
N ILE A 29 1.51 -11.69 26.02
CA ILE A 29 0.72 -12.16 24.89
C ILE A 29 0.33 -10.98 23.97
N LEU A 30 -0.14 -9.88 24.55
CA LEU A 30 -0.51 -8.67 23.79
C LEU A 30 0.69 -8.13 22.99
N TYR A 31 1.87 -8.08 23.60
CA TYR A 31 3.10 -7.65 22.92
C TYR A 31 3.45 -8.54 21.72
N MET A 32 3.39 -9.87 21.88
CA MET A 32 3.65 -10.81 20.78
C MET A 32 2.62 -10.69 19.65
N VAL A 33 1.36 -10.50 20.00
CA VAL A 33 0.28 -10.35 19.01
C VAL A 33 0.44 -9.05 18.22
N GLN A 34 0.80 -7.96 18.88
CA GLN A 34 1.01 -6.67 18.23
C GLN A 34 2.14 -6.74 17.18
N ASP A 35 3.30 -7.28 17.54
CA ASP A 35 4.43 -7.47 16.61
C ASP A 35 4.04 -8.31 15.38
N THR A 36 3.22 -9.35 15.61
CA THR A 36 2.74 -10.20 14.51
C THR A 36 1.76 -9.48 13.60
N ILE A 37 0.86 -8.66 14.15
CA ILE A 37 -0.10 -7.87 13.37
C ILE A 37 0.65 -6.84 12.53
N GLU A 38 1.59 -6.10 13.11
CA GLU A 38 2.39 -5.10 12.40
C GLU A 38 3.14 -5.71 11.21
N LYS A 39 3.84 -6.82 11.41
CA LYS A 39 4.56 -7.52 10.32
C LYS A 39 3.63 -8.02 9.21
N ASN A 40 2.45 -8.53 9.57
CA ASN A 40 1.48 -8.98 8.58
C ASN A 40 0.90 -7.79 7.79
N GLN A 41 0.69 -6.66 8.44
CA GLN A 41 0.19 -5.45 7.78
C GLN A 41 1.24 -4.85 6.84
N GLU A 42 2.50 -4.80 7.26
CA GLU A 42 3.62 -4.38 6.41
C GLU A 42 3.73 -5.24 5.14
N LYS A 43 3.64 -6.57 5.32
CA LYS A 43 3.64 -7.49 4.18
C LYS A 43 2.44 -7.26 3.27
N TYR A 44 1.26 -7.10 3.84
CA TYR A 44 0.03 -6.84 3.07
C TYR A 44 0.16 -5.53 2.27
N ASN A 45 0.64 -4.45 2.87
CA ASN A 45 0.85 -3.18 2.19
C ASN A 45 1.85 -3.31 1.03
N PHE A 46 2.92 -4.08 1.25
CA PHE A 46 3.92 -4.37 0.22
C PHE A 46 3.32 -5.12 -0.98
N ASP A 47 2.58 -6.18 -0.72
CA ASP A 47 1.92 -6.98 -1.75
C ASP A 47 0.87 -6.16 -2.50
N GLN A 48 0.09 -5.32 -1.80
CA GLN A 48 -0.91 -4.41 -2.39
C GLN A 48 -0.26 -3.35 -3.28
N MET A 49 0.90 -2.80 -2.90
CA MET A 49 1.62 -1.84 -3.74
C MET A 49 2.03 -2.47 -5.07
N ILE A 50 2.57 -3.68 -5.04
CA ILE A 50 2.94 -4.43 -6.25
C ILE A 50 1.71 -4.67 -7.13
N GLU A 51 0.59 -5.12 -6.53
CA GLU A 51 -0.64 -5.38 -7.27
C GLU A 51 -1.22 -4.10 -7.89
N ASN A 52 -1.22 -2.99 -7.17
CA ASN A 52 -1.69 -1.70 -7.68
C ASN A 52 -0.85 -1.20 -8.86
N ILE A 53 0.47 -1.25 -8.73
CA ILE A 53 1.38 -0.84 -9.81
C ILE A 53 1.18 -1.72 -11.05
N ASP A 54 1.02 -3.01 -10.87
CA ASP A 54 0.76 -3.94 -11.96
C ASP A 54 -0.60 -3.68 -12.62
N LEU A 55 -1.64 -3.48 -11.83
CA LEU A 55 -2.98 -3.14 -12.28
C LEU A 55 -3.01 -1.85 -13.11
N ILE A 56 -2.37 -0.79 -12.61
CA ILE A 56 -2.26 0.49 -13.32
C ILE A 56 -1.51 0.32 -14.63
N SER A 57 -0.35 -0.35 -14.61
CA SER A 57 0.44 -0.60 -15.81
C SER A 57 -0.32 -1.37 -16.88
N ASN A 58 -1.05 -2.43 -16.48
CA ASN A 58 -1.89 -3.20 -17.39
C ASN A 58 -3.06 -2.38 -17.93
N THR A 59 -3.64 -1.51 -17.11
CA THR A 59 -4.74 -0.62 -17.52
C THR A 59 -4.26 0.38 -18.58
N PHE A 60 -3.09 0.98 -18.41
CA PHE A 60 -2.50 1.82 -19.46
C PHE A 60 -2.31 1.06 -20.78
N GLN A 61 -1.81 -0.17 -20.70
CA GLN A 61 -1.63 -1.00 -21.90
C GLN A 61 -2.95 -1.34 -22.60
N GLU A 62 -3.99 -1.61 -21.83
CA GLU A 62 -5.31 -1.93 -22.39
C GLU A 62 -5.95 -0.70 -23.03
N VAL A 63 -5.97 0.42 -22.31
CA VAL A 63 -6.58 1.67 -22.77
C VAL A 63 -5.84 2.21 -24.00
N SER A 64 -4.51 2.09 -24.05
CA SER A 64 -3.72 2.56 -25.18
C SER A 64 -3.94 1.79 -26.49
N LYS A 65 -4.44 0.54 -26.42
CA LYS A 65 -4.65 -0.31 -27.61
C LYS A 65 -5.93 0.02 -28.40
N SER A 66 -6.87 0.70 -27.79
CA SER A 66 -8.20 0.89 -28.38
C SER A 66 -8.64 2.34 -28.27
N ARG A 67 -8.89 2.99 -29.41
CA ARG A 67 -9.45 4.34 -29.43
C ARG A 67 -10.82 4.35 -28.75
N PHE A 68 -11.09 5.39 -27.98
CA PHE A 68 -12.34 5.56 -27.22
C PHE A 68 -12.57 4.51 -26.12
N SER A 69 -11.51 3.81 -25.70
CA SER A 69 -11.59 2.92 -24.55
C SER A 69 -11.53 3.71 -23.26
N ALA A 70 -12.33 3.26 -22.29
CA ALA A 70 -12.22 3.69 -20.90
C ALA A 70 -12.25 2.46 -20.00
N LYS A 71 -11.48 2.50 -18.92
CA LYS A 71 -11.44 1.43 -17.94
C LYS A 71 -11.46 1.99 -16.53
N GLU A 72 -12.44 1.54 -15.76
CA GLU A 72 -12.51 1.80 -14.35
C GLU A 72 -11.68 0.77 -13.58
N ILE A 73 -10.91 1.24 -12.60
CA ILE A 73 -10.17 0.40 -11.66
C ILE A 73 -10.34 0.90 -10.24
N THR A 74 -10.37 -0.03 -9.30
CA THR A 74 -10.32 0.28 -7.88
C THR A 74 -8.91 0.05 -7.37
N ILE A 75 -8.34 1.05 -6.73
CA ILE A 75 -7.00 1.00 -6.14
C ILE A 75 -7.14 1.12 -4.64
N TYR A 76 -6.48 0.22 -3.92
CA TYR A 76 -6.28 0.36 -2.48
C TYR A 76 -4.84 0.81 -2.24
N ASN A 77 -4.66 2.12 -2.07
CA ASN A 77 -3.34 2.70 -1.91
C ASN A 77 -2.95 2.79 -0.42
N PRO A 78 -1.96 2.00 0.04
CA PRO A 78 -1.58 2.00 1.44
C PRO A 78 -0.86 3.27 1.87
N GLU A 79 -0.04 3.89 0.99
CA GLU A 79 0.77 5.07 1.34
C GLU A 79 0.91 6.07 0.19
N VAL A 80 2.04 6.07 -0.53
CA VAL A 80 2.29 6.99 -1.63
C VAL A 80 2.37 6.22 -2.94
N LEU A 81 1.53 6.60 -3.89
CA LEU A 81 1.53 6.05 -5.24
C LEU A 81 1.33 7.18 -6.24
N GLU A 82 2.24 7.30 -7.19
CA GLU A 82 2.34 8.39 -8.15
C GLU A 82 2.49 7.84 -9.57
N ILE A 83 1.82 8.49 -10.52
CA ILE A 83 1.95 8.20 -11.94
C ILE A 83 2.61 9.41 -12.61
N ASP A 84 3.81 9.21 -13.15
CA ASP A 84 4.58 10.23 -13.88
C ASP A 84 4.62 9.84 -15.37
N CYS A 85 3.68 10.35 -16.13
CA CYS A 85 3.62 10.09 -17.57
C CYS A 85 4.74 10.78 -18.36
N ASN A 86 5.34 11.84 -17.86
CA ASN A 86 6.46 12.48 -18.53
C ASN A 86 7.70 11.57 -18.54
N GLN A 87 7.87 10.77 -17.51
CA GLN A 87 8.94 9.78 -17.41
C GLN A 87 8.48 8.37 -17.79
N ASN A 88 7.20 8.18 -18.10
CA ASN A 88 6.57 6.88 -18.32
C ASN A 88 6.78 5.92 -17.15
N GLU A 89 6.61 6.41 -15.92
CA GLU A 89 6.87 5.66 -14.71
C GLU A 89 5.70 5.70 -13.74
N ILE A 90 5.52 4.58 -13.05
CA ILE A 90 4.68 4.47 -11.86
C ILE A 90 5.62 4.30 -10.68
N ARG A 91 5.47 5.13 -9.67
CA ARG A 91 6.30 5.12 -8.47
C ARG A 91 5.45 4.91 -7.24
N GLY A 92 5.96 4.08 -6.31
CA GLY A 92 5.34 3.86 -5.02
C GLY A 92 6.37 3.96 -3.90
N GLU A 93 5.92 4.33 -2.72
CA GLU A 93 6.72 4.35 -1.50
C GLU A 93 5.92 3.75 -0.35
N ILE A 94 6.57 2.89 0.43
CA ILE A 94 6.02 2.32 1.67
C ILE A 94 7.03 2.53 2.79
N ILE A 95 6.53 2.95 3.95
CA ILE A 95 7.31 3.10 5.17
C ILE A 95 7.04 1.89 6.07
N PHE A 96 8.12 1.28 6.56
CA PHE A 96 8.06 0.16 7.51
C PHE A 96 8.39 0.64 8.92
N ASN A 97 7.80 0.03 9.92
CA ASN A 97 8.12 0.33 11.32
C ASN A 97 9.47 -0.30 11.74
N SER A 98 9.91 -1.33 11.01
CA SER A 98 11.18 -2.01 11.26
C SER A 98 12.23 -1.65 10.21
N GLU A 99 13.50 -1.55 10.62
CA GLU A 99 14.60 -1.39 9.67
C GLU A 99 14.71 -2.63 8.77
N ILE A 100 14.73 -2.37 7.47
CA ILE A 100 14.95 -3.42 6.47
C ILE A 100 16.45 -3.57 6.28
N ARG A 101 16.98 -4.75 6.64
CA ARG A 101 18.44 -4.99 6.66
C ARG A 101 19.09 -5.17 5.28
N ASP A 102 18.32 -5.25 4.19
CA ASP A 102 18.86 -5.54 2.87
C ASP A 102 18.61 -4.38 1.90
N ASP A 103 19.68 -3.64 1.57
CA ASP A 103 19.72 -2.64 0.48
C ASP A 103 19.77 -3.33 -0.91
N GLN A 104 19.01 -4.42 -1.08
CA GLN A 104 19.02 -5.15 -2.33
C GLN A 104 17.95 -4.63 -3.27
N LEU A 105 18.37 -4.32 -4.50
CA LEU A 105 17.44 -4.11 -5.62
C LEU A 105 16.85 -5.47 -6.02
N VAL A 106 15.54 -5.60 -5.94
CA VAL A 106 14.81 -6.81 -6.33
C VAL A 106 13.82 -6.45 -7.42
N THR A 107 13.72 -7.28 -8.45
CA THR A 107 12.70 -7.11 -9.50
C THR A 107 11.58 -8.12 -9.30
N ILE A 108 10.35 -7.64 -9.16
CA ILE A 108 9.14 -8.45 -8.96
C ILE A 108 8.11 -8.02 -10.00
N LYS A 109 7.68 -8.91 -10.89
CA LYS A 109 6.72 -8.59 -11.98
C LYS A 109 7.12 -7.36 -12.81
N ASP A 110 8.39 -7.23 -13.14
CA ASP A 110 8.97 -6.06 -13.83
C ASP A 110 8.87 -4.74 -13.04
N ILE A 111 8.64 -4.82 -11.74
CA ILE A 111 8.72 -3.70 -10.81
C ILE A 111 10.08 -3.74 -10.13
N GLU A 112 10.84 -2.68 -10.26
CA GLU A 112 12.07 -2.48 -9.51
C GLU A 112 11.74 -2.07 -8.08
N VAL A 113 12.22 -2.82 -7.11
CA VAL A 113 12.03 -2.52 -5.68
C VAL A 113 13.39 -2.27 -5.07
N SER A 114 13.61 -1.06 -4.60
CA SER A 114 14.78 -0.70 -3.81
C SER A 114 14.36 -0.46 -2.36
N LYS A 115 15.21 -0.88 -1.44
CA LYS A 115 14.96 -0.74 0.01
C LYS A 115 16.06 0.10 0.61
N GLU A 116 15.68 1.11 1.35
CA GLU A 116 16.61 2.01 2.02
C GLU A 116 16.11 2.31 3.43
N SER A 117 16.88 1.89 4.43
CA SER A 117 16.52 2.06 5.83
C SER A 117 15.16 1.41 6.16
N ASN A 118 14.16 2.22 6.48
CA ASN A 118 12.79 1.78 6.78
C ASN A 118 11.81 2.04 5.63
N ARG A 119 12.29 2.26 4.39
CA ARG A 119 11.46 2.57 3.23
C ARG A 119 11.69 1.57 2.11
N ALA A 120 10.64 1.24 1.40
CA ALA A 120 10.73 0.57 0.10
C ALA A 120 10.19 1.49 -0.99
N TYR A 121 10.98 1.63 -2.04
CA TYR A 121 10.64 2.39 -3.23
C TYR A 121 10.35 1.41 -4.35
N PHE A 122 9.24 1.63 -5.02
CA PHE A 122 8.77 0.84 -6.14
C PHE A 122 8.81 1.69 -7.39
N LYS A 123 9.28 1.11 -8.47
CA LYS A 123 9.34 1.77 -9.77
C LYS A 123 8.99 0.79 -10.87
N LYS A 124 8.06 1.15 -11.72
CA LYS A 124 7.73 0.41 -12.94
C LYS A 124 7.65 1.35 -14.10
N THR A 125 8.38 1.04 -15.17
CA THR A 125 8.22 1.73 -16.44
C THR A 125 6.91 1.28 -17.08
N ILE A 126 6.10 2.23 -17.51
CA ILE A 126 4.89 1.95 -18.28
C ILE A 126 5.35 1.45 -19.64
N ASN A 127 5.43 0.13 -19.78
CA ASN A 127 6.00 -0.49 -20.95
C ASN A 127 4.94 -0.51 -22.05
N ASN A 128 5.17 0.27 -23.08
CA ASN A 128 4.49 0.13 -24.32
C ASN A 128 5.48 -0.55 -25.29
N ASN A 129 5.16 -1.73 -25.73
CA ASN A 129 5.87 -2.41 -26.82
C ASN A 129 5.83 -1.62 -28.14
N SER A 130 5.18 -0.47 -28.16
CA SER A 130 5.07 0.49 -29.23
C SER A 130 5.94 1.70 -28.89
N GLN A 131 6.60 2.27 -29.86
CA GLN A 131 7.34 3.53 -29.75
C GLN A 131 6.45 4.75 -29.44
N ILE A 132 5.30 4.52 -28.79
CA ILE A 132 4.28 5.51 -28.51
C ILE A 132 4.46 5.95 -27.05
N ASN A 133 4.71 7.21 -26.85
CA ASN A 133 4.75 7.79 -25.52
C ASN A 133 3.31 7.99 -24.99
N ILE A 134 3.12 7.80 -23.70
CA ILE A 134 1.86 8.11 -23.04
C ILE A 134 2.00 9.51 -22.44
N ASP A 135 1.02 10.35 -22.69
CA ASP A 135 0.88 11.65 -22.04
C ASP A 135 -0.32 11.61 -21.11
N CYS A 136 -0.12 11.95 -19.87
CA CYS A 136 -1.17 12.15 -18.89
C CYS A 136 -0.74 13.23 -17.89
N ASN A 137 -1.65 13.76 -17.13
CA ASN A 137 -1.30 14.62 -16.02
C ASN A 137 -0.60 13.78 -14.94
N LEU A 138 0.41 14.39 -14.28
CA LEU A 138 0.99 13.80 -13.07
C LEU A 138 -0.12 13.57 -12.05
N VAL A 139 -0.29 12.33 -11.62
CA VAL A 139 -1.37 11.95 -10.71
C VAL A 139 -0.81 11.35 -9.44
N ASN A 140 -1.05 12.03 -8.32
CA ASN A 140 -0.85 11.47 -6.99
C ASN A 140 -2.13 10.75 -6.58
N LEU A 141 -2.04 9.45 -6.38
CA LEU A 141 -3.21 8.66 -6.01
C LEU A 141 -3.47 8.78 -4.51
N ASN A 142 -4.74 8.97 -4.17
CA ASN A 142 -5.17 9.13 -2.79
C ASN A 142 -4.93 7.86 -1.97
N GLN A 143 -4.61 8.03 -0.69
CA GLN A 143 -4.58 6.91 0.25
C GLN A 143 -5.98 6.32 0.47
N GLY A 144 -6.01 5.02 0.74
CA GLY A 144 -7.24 4.26 0.94
C GLY A 144 -7.81 3.68 -0.35
N GLN A 145 -9.06 3.24 -0.29
CA GLN A 145 -9.74 2.66 -1.44
C GLN A 145 -10.37 3.75 -2.30
N THR A 146 -9.96 3.81 -3.56
CA THR A 146 -10.41 4.86 -4.48
C THR A 146 -10.61 4.28 -5.87
N ASN A 147 -11.62 4.76 -6.58
CA ASN A 147 -11.90 4.36 -7.95
C ASN A 147 -11.40 5.42 -8.92
N TYR A 148 -10.73 4.97 -9.96
CA TYR A 148 -10.22 5.82 -11.04
C TYR A 148 -10.70 5.32 -12.39
N VAL A 149 -10.97 6.24 -13.29
CA VAL A 149 -11.25 5.96 -14.71
C VAL A 149 -10.07 6.41 -15.53
N PHE A 150 -9.52 5.48 -16.30
CA PHE A 150 -8.50 5.74 -17.31
C PHE A 150 -9.21 5.78 -18.67
N SER A 151 -9.16 6.90 -19.37
CA SER A 151 -9.83 7.06 -20.65
C SER A 151 -8.88 7.52 -21.74
N TYR A 152 -8.98 6.87 -22.91
CA TYR A 152 -8.27 7.31 -24.11
C TYR A 152 -8.92 8.59 -24.63
N GLN A 153 -8.16 9.68 -24.68
CA GLN A 153 -8.66 10.97 -25.18
C GLN A 153 -8.29 11.19 -26.64
N ASP A 154 -7.01 11.13 -26.97
CA ASP A 154 -6.56 11.47 -28.31
C ASP A 154 -5.18 10.84 -28.61
N TYR A 155 -4.78 10.96 -29.87
CA TYR A 155 -3.46 10.62 -30.35
C TYR A 155 -2.80 11.82 -31.00
N ASN A 156 -1.76 12.34 -30.38
CA ASN A 156 -0.97 13.42 -30.95
C ASN A 156 0.02 12.87 -31.99
N LEU A 157 -0.27 13.10 -33.26
CA LEU A 157 0.54 12.61 -34.37
C LEU A 157 1.92 13.27 -34.42
N ASP A 158 2.03 14.53 -34.04
CA ASP A 158 3.29 15.30 -34.14
C ASP A 158 4.31 14.81 -33.11
N GLU A 159 3.85 14.42 -31.94
CA GLU A 159 4.69 13.96 -30.85
C GLU A 159 4.72 12.43 -30.70
N ASN A 160 3.93 11.71 -31.50
CA ASN A 160 3.75 10.26 -31.38
C ASN A 160 3.35 9.83 -29.97
N LYS A 161 2.35 10.53 -29.41
CA LYS A 161 1.87 10.32 -28.03
C LYS A 161 0.39 9.96 -27.99
N ILE A 162 0.04 9.03 -27.12
CA ILE A 162 -1.33 8.75 -26.71
C ILE A 162 -1.64 9.59 -25.48
N ILE A 163 -2.76 10.31 -25.51
CA ILE A 163 -3.25 11.09 -24.38
C ILE A 163 -4.25 10.25 -23.62
N ILE A 164 -3.94 9.96 -22.34
CA ILE A 164 -4.82 9.23 -21.43
C ILE A 164 -5.20 10.17 -20.28
N GLU A 165 -6.48 10.36 -20.08
CA GLU A 165 -7.00 11.08 -18.94
C GLU A 165 -7.29 10.13 -17.78
N ILE A 166 -6.91 10.55 -16.58
CA ILE A 166 -7.14 9.80 -15.34
C ILE A 166 -8.04 10.66 -14.47
N GLU A 167 -9.24 10.18 -14.24
CA GLU A 167 -10.24 10.85 -13.42
C GLU A 167 -10.53 10.07 -12.14
N LEU A 168 -10.68 10.80 -11.04
CA LEU A 168 -11.15 10.25 -9.77
C LEU A 168 -12.69 10.14 -9.81
N LEU A 169 -13.23 8.95 -9.57
CA LEU A 169 -14.67 8.77 -9.39
C LEU A 169 -15.07 9.12 -7.96
N ASP A 170 -15.58 10.32 -7.76
CA ASP A 170 -16.21 10.72 -6.50
C ASP A 170 -17.68 10.22 -6.48
N PHE A 171 -17.95 9.16 -5.71
CA PHE A 171 -19.33 8.67 -5.54
C PHE A 171 -20.28 9.66 -4.82
N ASN A 172 -19.75 10.75 -4.27
CA ASN A 172 -20.54 11.75 -3.53
C ASN A 172 -21.19 12.83 -4.43
N LYS A 173 -21.03 12.78 -5.76
CA LYS A 173 -21.62 13.78 -6.70
C LYS A 173 -22.93 13.37 -7.36
N SER A 174 -23.57 12.29 -6.92
CA SER A 174 -24.82 11.84 -7.57
C SER A 174 -26.10 12.25 -6.86
N GLU A 175 -26.15 13.41 -6.19
CA GLU A 175 -27.42 14.02 -5.73
C GLU A 175 -27.28 15.56 -5.68
N GLU A 176 -27.38 16.21 -6.85
CA GLU A 176 -27.89 17.57 -7.01
C GLU A 176 -28.73 17.69 -8.31
#